data_cd87422e0b535165a94cd76aede21cd5
#
_entry.id   cd87422e0b535165a94cd76aede21cd5
#
_cell.length_a   1.000
_cell.length_b   1.000
_cell.length_c   1.000
_cell.angle_alpha   90.00
_cell.angle_beta   90.00
_cell.angle_gamma   90.00
#
_symmetry.space_group_name_H-M   'P 1'
#
loop_
_entity.id
_entity.type
_entity.pdbx_description
1 polymer ?
#
loop_
_entity_poly.entity_id
_entity_poly.type
_entity_poly.pdbx_seq_one_letter_code
_entity_poly.pdbx_strand_id
1 'polypeptide(L)'
;ADPDKVKRELSENDVLVESWGGKVQSVEISALNGDGVDSLLDSLLLETEILDLKANKECLAVGTVIDSKLDKGLGPIGTVLVQKGTLKVGDPFICNDFAGKVRSIMNENGERLKTAEPSDAVQLQGFKSVPKAGDLIAVLQNEKDLKKISNERQKTRREIEQKRISFSLDSMSALIKEGSIKSLPVILKGDVDGSIDAISESLMKLNNEEVEIKVIHSAV
;
A
#
# COMPACT_ATOMS: atom_id res chain seq x y z
N ALA A 1 17.70 24.22 5.74
CA ALA A 1 17.10 23.87 4.45
C ALA A 1 16.98 25.16 3.61
N ASP A 2 17.04 25.04 2.30
CA ASP A 2 16.84 26.14 1.35
C ASP A 2 15.50 25.93 0.63
N PRO A 3 14.42 26.64 1.05
CA PRO A 3 13.09 26.47 0.48
C PRO A 3 13.02 26.81 -1.01
N ASP A 4 13.76 27.83 -1.44
CA ASP A 4 13.73 28.27 -2.84
C ASP A 4 14.38 27.24 -3.77
N LYS A 5 15.41 26.54 -3.30
CA LYS A 5 16.00 25.43 -4.04
C LYS A 5 15.00 24.28 -4.22
N VAL A 6 14.28 23.92 -3.16
CA VAL A 6 13.26 22.86 -3.21
C VAL A 6 12.11 23.24 -4.15
N LYS A 7 11.62 24.48 -4.09
CA LYS A 7 10.57 25.00 -4.99
C LYS A 7 11.02 24.95 -6.46
N ARG A 8 12.31 25.21 -6.73
CA ARG A 8 12.88 25.10 -8.09
C ARG A 8 12.90 23.65 -8.58
N GLU A 9 13.40 22.73 -7.76
CA GLU A 9 13.42 21.30 -8.08
C GLU A 9 12.00 20.73 -8.29
N LEU A 10 11.00 21.20 -7.52
CA LEU A 10 9.59 20.86 -7.72
C LEU A 10 9.07 21.39 -9.07
N SER A 11 9.43 22.65 -9.43
CA SER A 11 9.05 23.23 -10.72
C SER A 11 9.65 22.48 -11.92
N GLU A 12 10.87 21.94 -11.80
CA GLU A 12 11.50 21.09 -12.81
C GLU A 12 10.77 19.76 -13.00
N ASN A 13 9.98 19.33 -11.99
CA ASN A 13 9.13 18.13 -12.03
C ASN A 13 7.63 18.46 -12.25
N ASP A 14 7.33 19.58 -12.91
CA ASP A 14 5.97 20.03 -13.25
C ASP A 14 5.07 20.36 -12.04
N VAL A 15 5.64 20.56 -10.84
CA VAL A 15 4.93 20.99 -9.64
C VAL A 15 5.20 22.46 -9.38
N LEU A 16 4.34 23.33 -9.90
CA LEU A 16 4.48 24.78 -9.73
C LEU A 16 3.68 25.27 -8.51
N VAL A 17 4.39 25.85 -7.54
CA VAL A 17 3.80 26.37 -6.30
C VAL A 17 3.07 27.71 -6.52
N GLU A 18 2.09 28.01 -5.68
CA GLU A 18 1.24 29.21 -5.78
C GLU A 18 2.06 30.50 -5.76
N SER A 19 3.10 30.59 -4.90
CA SER A 19 4.01 31.74 -4.82
C SER A 19 4.76 32.04 -6.12
N TRP A 20 4.83 31.07 -7.06
CA TRP A 20 5.44 31.18 -8.38
C TRP A 20 4.40 31.17 -9.52
N GLY A 21 3.11 31.41 -9.18
CA GLY A 21 2.01 31.47 -10.14
C GLY A 21 1.38 30.11 -10.49
N GLY A 22 1.69 29.07 -9.74
CA GLY A 22 1.08 27.75 -9.86
C GLY A 22 -0.25 27.63 -9.10
N LYS A 23 -0.73 26.38 -8.97
CA LYS A 23 -1.96 26.05 -8.25
C LYS A 23 -1.71 25.25 -6.96
N VAL A 24 -0.47 24.84 -6.72
CA VAL A 24 -0.13 23.98 -5.57
C VAL A 24 0.24 24.86 -4.39
N GLN A 25 -0.48 24.73 -3.28
CA GLN A 25 -0.16 25.42 -2.03
C GLN A 25 1.16 24.87 -1.47
N SER A 26 1.96 25.75 -0.88
CA SER A 26 3.23 25.39 -0.24
C SER A 26 3.35 26.07 1.11
N VAL A 27 3.66 25.27 2.14
CA VAL A 27 3.89 25.75 3.51
C VAL A 27 5.25 25.28 3.98
N GLU A 28 6.05 26.23 4.48
CA GLU A 28 7.36 25.91 5.05
C GLU A 28 7.18 25.53 6.52
N ILE A 29 7.63 24.34 6.90
CA ILE A 29 7.46 23.80 8.24
C ILE A 29 8.77 23.32 8.85
N SER A 30 8.85 23.32 10.17
CA SER A 30 9.84 22.62 10.94
C SER A 30 9.14 21.63 11.87
N ALA A 31 9.08 20.36 11.49
CA ALA A 31 8.43 19.33 12.31
C ALA A 31 9.09 19.15 13.70
N LEU A 32 10.41 19.44 13.80
CA LEU A 32 11.13 19.34 15.06
C LEU A 32 10.73 20.45 16.05
N ASN A 33 10.55 21.68 15.56
CA ASN A 33 10.23 22.85 16.37
C ASN A 33 8.72 23.10 16.47
N GLY A 34 7.91 22.53 15.56
CA GLY A 34 6.50 22.82 15.43
C GLY A 34 6.18 24.06 14.60
N ASP A 35 7.21 24.76 14.06
CA ASP A 35 7.00 25.98 13.28
C ASP A 35 6.21 25.67 12.00
N GLY A 36 5.19 26.48 11.69
CA GLY A 36 4.40 26.38 10.47
C GLY A 36 3.39 25.22 10.42
N VAL A 37 3.32 24.36 11.44
CA VAL A 37 2.40 23.20 11.46
C VAL A 37 0.94 23.64 11.45
N ASP A 38 0.57 24.67 12.23
CA ASP A 38 -0.80 25.20 12.25
C ASP A 38 -1.19 25.76 10.87
N SER A 39 -0.30 26.48 10.21
CA SER A 39 -0.52 26.98 8.85
C SER A 39 -0.69 25.87 7.82
N LEU A 40 0.02 24.74 7.99
CA LEU A 40 -0.16 23.56 7.15
C LEU A 40 -1.55 22.94 7.34
N LEU A 41 -2.00 22.83 8.61
CA LEU A 41 -3.33 22.29 8.92
C LEU A 41 -4.44 23.19 8.36
N ASP A 42 -4.29 24.52 8.48
CA ASP A 42 -5.25 25.49 7.92
C ASP A 42 -5.32 25.38 6.39
N SER A 43 -4.16 25.24 5.72
CA SER A 43 -4.11 25.03 4.26
C SER A 43 -4.75 23.73 3.84
N LEU A 44 -4.55 22.65 4.58
CA LEU A 44 -5.20 21.36 4.34
C LEU A 44 -6.73 21.44 4.50
N LEU A 45 -7.20 22.14 5.54
CA LEU A 45 -8.63 22.35 5.78
C LEU A 45 -9.25 23.13 4.62
N LEU A 46 -8.61 24.19 4.16
CA LEU A 46 -9.09 24.99 3.03
C LEU A 46 -9.18 24.15 1.75
N GLU A 47 -8.17 23.34 1.45
CA GLU A 47 -8.15 22.48 0.26
C GLU A 47 -9.26 21.41 0.34
N THR A 48 -9.49 20.83 1.52
CA THR A 48 -10.58 19.84 1.71
C THR A 48 -11.97 20.46 1.54
N GLU A 49 -12.17 21.72 1.93
CA GLU A 49 -13.42 22.44 1.69
C GLU A 49 -13.66 22.66 0.18
N ILE A 50 -12.62 23.05 -0.56
CA ILE A 50 -12.70 23.26 -2.02
C ILE A 50 -13.05 21.96 -2.73
N LEU A 51 -12.47 20.83 -2.29
CA LEU A 51 -12.69 19.50 -2.91
C LEU A 51 -14.07 18.92 -2.60
N ASP A 52 -14.79 19.40 -1.58
CA ASP A 52 -16.14 18.95 -1.16
C ASP A 52 -16.25 17.40 -1.10
N LEU A 53 -15.28 16.77 -0.44
CA LEU A 53 -15.15 15.31 -0.37
C LEU A 53 -16.31 14.70 0.42
N LYS A 54 -17.06 13.79 -0.21
CA LYS A 54 -18.22 13.12 0.39
C LYS A 54 -18.06 11.62 0.34
N ALA A 55 -18.46 10.93 1.40
CA ALA A 55 -18.52 9.49 1.46
C ALA A 55 -19.88 9.01 1.99
N ASN A 56 -20.39 7.91 1.42
CA ASN A 56 -21.62 7.29 1.90
C ASN A 56 -21.27 6.29 3.02
N LYS A 57 -21.87 6.45 4.20
CA LYS A 57 -21.71 5.53 5.35
C LYS A 57 -22.65 4.33 5.29
N GLU A 58 -23.78 4.43 4.58
CA GLU A 58 -24.84 3.42 4.56
C GLU A 58 -24.67 2.37 3.46
N CYS A 59 -23.44 2.12 3.02
CA CYS A 59 -23.14 1.08 2.05
C CYS A 59 -22.15 0.05 2.60
N LEU A 60 -21.88 -1.00 1.84
CA LEU A 60 -20.85 -1.97 2.17
C LEU A 60 -19.48 -1.29 2.20
N ALA A 61 -18.69 -1.61 3.23
CA ALA A 61 -17.42 -0.97 3.43
C ALA A 61 -16.42 -1.33 2.32
N VAL A 62 -15.73 -0.30 1.87
CA VAL A 62 -14.56 -0.43 0.97
C VAL A 62 -13.45 0.43 1.56
N GLY A 63 -12.25 -0.11 1.57
CA GLY A 63 -11.07 0.57 2.08
C GLY A 63 -9.81 0.11 1.36
N THR A 64 -8.72 0.77 1.67
CA THR A 64 -7.40 0.46 1.12
C THR A 64 -6.44 0.13 2.24
N VAL A 65 -5.62 -0.89 2.06
CA VAL A 65 -4.52 -1.22 2.98
C VAL A 65 -3.42 -0.19 2.80
N ILE A 66 -3.06 0.49 3.87
CA ILE A 66 -1.96 1.46 3.89
C ILE A 66 -0.66 0.75 4.21
N ASP A 67 -0.69 -0.15 5.20
CA ASP A 67 0.46 -0.88 5.69
C ASP A 67 0.03 -2.23 6.27
N SER A 68 0.96 -3.17 6.38
CA SER A 68 0.68 -4.49 6.92
C SER A 68 1.89 -5.08 7.62
N LYS A 69 1.62 -5.90 8.64
CA LYS A 69 2.64 -6.62 9.40
C LYS A 69 2.16 -8.00 9.83
N LEU A 70 3.10 -8.88 10.10
CA LEU A 70 2.83 -10.18 10.70
C LEU A 70 3.14 -10.13 12.19
N ASP A 71 2.11 -10.14 13.01
CA ASP A 71 2.25 -10.22 14.47
C ASP A 71 2.31 -11.68 14.94
N LYS A 72 3.24 -12.00 15.85
CA LYS A 72 3.45 -13.38 16.35
C LYS A 72 2.26 -13.95 17.13
N GLY A 73 1.44 -13.09 17.75
CA GLY A 73 0.28 -13.50 18.54
C GLY A 73 -1.05 -13.32 17.83
N LEU A 74 -1.18 -12.27 17.04
CA LEU A 74 -2.42 -11.84 16.41
C LEU A 74 -2.52 -12.27 14.94
N GLY A 75 -1.41 -12.74 14.35
CA GLY A 75 -1.33 -13.10 12.94
C GLY A 75 -1.19 -11.90 12.01
N PRO A 76 -1.63 -12.02 10.73
CA PRO A 76 -1.58 -10.92 9.81
C PRO A 76 -2.49 -9.76 10.24
N ILE A 77 -1.92 -8.56 10.32
CA ILE A 77 -2.60 -7.30 10.64
C ILE A 77 -2.38 -6.35 9.48
N GLY A 78 -3.44 -5.66 9.04
CA GLY A 78 -3.35 -4.58 8.07
C GLY A 78 -3.90 -3.29 8.63
N THR A 79 -3.22 -2.18 8.39
CA THR A 79 -3.76 -0.84 8.62
C THR A 79 -4.59 -0.44 7.40
N VAL A 80 -5.86 -0.20 7.60
CA VAL A 80 -6.85 0.03 6.54
C VAL A 80 -7.45 1.41 6.70
N LEU A 81 -7.43 2.19 5.63
CA LEU A 81 -8.21 3.41 5.52
C LEU A 81 -9.57 3.07 4.92
N VAL A 82 -10.62 3.28 5.69
CA VAL A 82 -12.00 3.12 5.21
C VAL A 82 -12.35 4.31 4.33
N GLN A 83 -12.70 4.05 3.06
CA GLN A 83 -13.02 5.10 2.08
C GLN A 83 -14.52 5.34 1.94
N LYS A 84 -15.33 4.29 2.09
CA LYS A 84 -16.79 4.37 2.08
C LYS A 84 -17.41 3.20 2.82
N GLY A 85 -18.66 3.35 3.23
CA GLY A 85 -19.40 2.36 3.99
C GLY A 85 -18.95 2.28 5.45
N THR A 86 -19.62 1.48 6.23
CA THR A 86 -19.27 1.21 7.62
C THR A 86 -18.76 -0.22 7.77
N LEU A 87 -17.54 -0.37 8.21
CA LEU A 87 -16.90 -1.65 8.48
C LEU A 87 -17.27 -2.11 9.90
N LYS A 88 -17.70 -3.37 10.06
CA LYS A 88 -18.12 -3.93 11.35
C LYS A 88 -17.33 -5.19 11.69
N VAL A 89 -17.12 -5.43 12.97
CA VAL A 89 -16.58 -6.71 13.44
C VAL A 89 -17.53 -7.83 13.05
N GLY A 90 -16.97 -8.87 12.41
CA GLY A 90 -17.75 -10.00 11.89
C GLY A 90 -18.03 -9.93 10.38
N ASP A 91 -17.81 -8.80 9.74
CA ASP A 91 -18.04 -8.65 8.30
C ASP A 91 -17.13 -9.57 7.48
N PRO A 92 -17.68 -10.27 6.50
CA PRO A 92 -16.88 -11.00 5.53
C PRO A 92 -16.33 -10.04 4.49
N PHE A 93 -15.04 -10.11 4.22
CA PHE A 93 -14.39 -9.22 3.26
C PHE A 93 -13.49 -9.99 2.30
N ILE A 94 -13.24 -9.39 1.15
CA ILE A 94 -12.21 -9.81 0.21
C ILE A 94 -11.10 -8.76 0.20
N CYS A 95 -9.86 -9.22 0.24
CA CYS A 95 -8.68 -8.40 0.05
C CYS A 95 -7.88 -9.04 -1.08
N ASN A 96 -7.80 -8.35 -2.20
CA ASN A 96 -7.21 -8.85 -3.42
C ASN A 96 -7.79 -10.24 -3.83
N ASP A 97 -7.04 -11.33 -3.64
CA ASP A 97 -7.44 -12.71 -3.96
C ASP A 97 -7.80 -13.56 -2.72
N PHE A 98 -7.72 -12.99 -1.52
CA PHE A 98 -8.01 -13.69 -0.27
C PHE A 98 -9.31 -13.24 0.37
N ALA A 99 -10.11 -14.23 0.77
CA ALA A 99 -11.29 -14.03 1.59
C ALA A 99 -10.90 -13.98 3.07
N GLY A 100 -11.42 -13.01 3.80
CA GLY A 100 -11.23 -12.84 5.24
C GLY A 100 -12.53 -12.59 5.97
N LYS A 101 -12.45 -12.50 7.30
CA LYS A 101 -13.55 -12.06 8.16
C LYS A 101 -12.97 -11.15 9.24
N VAL A 102 -13.57 -9.99 9.42
CA VAL A 102 -13.12 -9.02 10.42
C VAL A 102 -13.22 -9.64 11.81
N ARG A 103 -12.08 -9.89 12.44
CA ARG A 103 -12.02 -10.44 13.80
C ARG A 103 -12.00 -9.37 14.87
N SER A 104 -11.23 -8.31 14.63
CA SER A 104 -11.19 -7.12 15.48
C SER A 104 -10.79 -5.90 14.66
N ILE A 105 -11.23 -4.75 15.13
CA ILE A 105 -10.89 -3.42 14.64
C ILE A 105 -10.25 -2.69 15.81
N MET A 106 -9.11 -2.04 15.61
CA MET A 106 -8.42 -1.24 16.61
C MET A 106 -8.09 0.13 16.03
N ASN A 107 -8.21 1.17 16.85
CA ASN A 107 -7.77 2.51 16.49
C ASN A 107 -6.24 2.66 16.66
N GLU A 108 -5.73 3.85 16.40
CA GLU A 108 -4.31 4.21 16.55
C GLU A 108 -3.80 4.07 18.00
N ASN A 109 -4.68 4.17 18.98
CA ASN A 109 -4.35 4.01 20.41
C ASN A 109 -4.37 2.54 20.87
N GLY A 110 -4.72 1.59 19.98
CA GLY A 110 -4.83 0.17 20.32
C GLY A 110 -6.16 -0.21 21.00
N GLU A 111 -7.14 0.69 21.04
CA GLU A 111 -8.45 0.42 21.59
C GLU A 111 -9.32 -0.32 20.59
N ARG A 112 -10.09 -1.28 21.07
CA ARG A 112 -10.99 -2.08 20.23
C ARG A 112 -12.26 -1.30 19.88
N LEU A 113 -12.52 -1.19 18.59
CA LEU A 113 -13.74 -0.61 18.03
C LEU A 113 -14.70 -1.70 17.57
N LYS A 114 -16.00 -1.40 17.58
CA LYS A 114 -17.04 -2.29 17.00
C LYS A 114 -17.23 -2.00 15.51
N THR A 115 -17.05 -0.75 15.12
CA THR A 115 -17.28 -0.24 13.76
C THR A 115 -16.20 0.76 13.41
N ALA A 116 -15.92 0.90 12.10
CA ALA A 116 -15.10 1.98 11.55
C ALA A 116 -15.86 2.63 10.40
N GLU A 117 -15.84 3.95 10.35
CA GLU A 117 -16.53 4.80 9.38
C GLU A 117 -15.58 5.29 8.28
N PRO A 118 -16.09 5.93 7.22
CA PRO A 118 -15.23 6.57 6.22
C PRO A 118 -14.30 7.61 6.85
N SER A 119 -13.06 7.62 6.37
CA SER A 119 -11.90 8.38 6.88
C SER A 119 -11.21 7.79 8.12
N ASP A 120 -11.77 6.76 8.75
CA ASP A 120 -11.07 6.10 9.86
C ASP A 120 -9.91 5.24 9.30
N ALA A 121 -8.73 5.44 9.88
CA ALA A 121 -7.58 4.58 9.68
C ALA A 121 -7.49 3.59 10.84
N VAL A 122 -7.76 2.31 10.58
CA VAL A 122 -7.90 1.29 11.63
C VAL A 122 -7.01 0.08 11.37
N GLN A 123 -6.51 -0.51 12.45
CA GLN A 123 -5.83 -1.80 12.39
C GLN A 123 -6.87 -2.93 12.37
N LEU A 124 -6.81 -3.73 11.32
CA LEU A 124 -7.72 -4.83 11.04
C LEU A 124 -7.04 -6.17 11.24
N GLN A 125 -7.71 -7.07 11.96
CA GLN A 125 -7.34 -8.48 12.06
C GLN A 125 -8.36 -9.33 11.33
N GLY A 126 -7.89 -10.46 10.78
CA GLY A 126 -8.77 -11.41 10.10
C GLY A 126 -8.34 -11.75 8.69
N PHE A 127 -7.19 -11.24 8.27
CA PHE A 127 -6.56 -11.65 7.02
C PHE A 127 -6.03 -13.09 7.12
N LYS A 128 -6.05 -13.81 6.01
CA LYS A 128 -5.46 -15.15 5.91
C LYS A 128 -3.96 -15.12 5.60
N SER A 129 -3.54 -14.09 4.90
CA SER A 129 -2.14 -13.80 4.57
C SER A 129 -1.89 -12.31 4.78
N VAL A 130 -0.64 -11.92 4.89
CA VAL A 130 -0.26 -10.51 4.98
C VAL A 130 -0.71 -9.81 3.69
N PRO A 131 -1.60 -8.79 3.77
CA PRO A 131 -2.01 -8.02 2.59
C PRO A 131 -0.86 -7.11 2.16
N LYS A 132 -0.90 -6.64 0.93
CA LYS A 132 0.06 -5.66 0.43
C LYS A 132 -0.45 -4.25 0.60
N ALA A 133 0.46 -3.29 0.79
CA ALA A 133 0.12 -1.88 0.73
C ALA A 133 -0.50 -1.56 -0.64
N GLY A 134 -1.61 -0.81 -0.64
CA GLY A 134 -2.41 -0.53 -1.83
C GLY A 134 -3.49 -1.57 -2.15
N ASP A 135 -3.53 -2.73 -1.49
CA ASP A 135 -4.60 -3.71 -1.69
C ASP A 135 -5.96 -3.14 -1.28
N LEU A 136 -6.97 -3.38 -2.13
CA LEU A 136 -8.35 -2.98 -1.85
C LEU A 136 -9.05 -4.03 -0.99
N ILE A 137 -9.72 -3.57 0.05
CA ILE A 137 -10.64 -4.36 0.86
C ILE A 137 -12.06 -4.00 0.50
N ALA A 138 -12.90 -5.01 0.26
CA ALA A 138 -14.32 -4.83 0.03
C ALA A 138 -15.13 -5.82 0.87
N VAL A 139 -16.11 -5.32 1.61
CA VAL A 139 -17.06 -6.14 2.36
C VAL A 139 -18.11 -6.68 1.40
N LEU A 140 -18.50 -7.93 1.58
CA LEU A 140 -19.54 -8.61 0.80
C LEU A 140 -20.64 -9.10 1.74
N GLN A 141 -21.90 -9.10 1.26
CA GLN A 141 -23.03 -9.57 2.06
C GLN A 141 -23.03 -11.08 2.26
N ASN A 142 -22.59 -11.83 1.24
CA ASN A 142 -22.69 -13.28 1.21
C ASN A 142 -21.31 -13.95 1.26
N GLU A 143 -21.07 -14.80 2.26
CA GLU A 143 -19.84 -15.61 2.33
C GLU A 143 -19.68 -16.59 1.15
N LYS A 144 -20.78 -17.01 0.51
CA LYS A 144 -20.74 -17.89 -0.66
C LYS A 144 -20.13 -17.18 -1.88
N ASP A 145 -20.53 -15.94 -2.12
CA ASP A 145 -20.02 -15.14 -3.24
C ASP A 145 -18.56 -14.76 -3.02
N LEU A 146 -18.20 -14.46 -1.77
CA LEU A 146 -16.84 -14.21 -1.35
C LEU A 146 -15.90 -15.39 -1.66
N LYS A 147 -16.35 -16.63 -1.35
CA LYS A 147 -15.56 -17.84 -1.67
C LYS A 147 -15.41 -18.05 -3.17
N LYS A 148 -16.47 -17.81 -3.96
CA LYS A 148 -16.39 -17.93 -5.42
C LYS A 148 -15.39 -16.95 -6.00
N ILE A 149 -15.53 -15.66 -5.67
CA ILE A 149 -14.64 -14.61 -6.18
C ILE A 149 -13.18 -14.87 -5.77
N SER A 150 -12.95 -15.25 -4.51
CA SER A 150 -11.60 -15.56 -4.04
C SER A 150 -10.99 -16.74 -4.81
N ASN A 151 -11.75 -17.82 -5.03
CA ASN A 151 -11.27 -18.99 -5.77
C ASN A 151 -10.97 -18.66 -7.24
N GLU A 152 -11.82 -17.86 -7.89
CA GLU A 152 -11.60 -17.42 -9.27
C GLU A 152 -10.35 -16.55 -9.39
N ARG A 153 -10.18 -15.57 -8.50
CA ARG A 153 -8.98 -14.71 -8.48
C ARG A 153 -7.71 -15.50 -8.20
N GLN A 154 -7.73 -16.43 -7.23
CA GLN A 154 -6.60 -17.31 -6.95
C GLN A 154 -6.25 -18.20 -8.15
N LYS A 155 -7.23 -18.72 -8.88
CA LYS A 155 -7.01 -19.51 -10.10
C LYS A 155 -6.33 -18.65 -11.16
N THR A 156 -6.88 -17.49 -11.45
CA THR A 156 -6.29 -16.54 -12.41
C THR A 156 -4.86 -16.15 -12.04
N ARG A 157 -4.60 -15.87 -10.76
CA ARG A 157 -3.25 -15.56 -10.28
C ARG A 157 -2.28 -16.71 -10.52
N ARG A 158 -2.67 -17.96 -10.19
CA ARG A 158 -1.84 -19.14 -10.45
C ARG A 158 -1.55 -19.33 -11.94
N GLU A 159 -2.54 -19.13 -12.80
CA GLU A 159 -2.36 -19.19 -14.26
C GLU A 159 -1.37 -18.12 -14.77
N ILE A 160 -1.45 -16.89 -14.26
CA ILE A 160 -0.52 -15.82 -14.60
C ILE A 160 0.88 -16.14 -14.10
N GLU A 161 1.00 -16.64 -12.88
CA GLU A 161 2.27 -16.99 -12.25
C GLU A 161 2.96 -18.17 -12.99
N GLN A 162 2.21 -19.19 -13.40
CA GLN A 162 2.70 -20.29 -14.23
C GLN A 162 3.20 -19.80 -15.59
N LYS A 163 2.45 -18.89 -16.24
CA LYS A 163 2.89 -18.28 -17.51
C LYS A 163 4.16 -17.46 -17.35
N ARG A 164 4.30 -16.71 -16.25
CA ARG A 164 5.53 -15.94 -15.96
C ARG A 164 6.73 -16.86 -15.75
N ILE A 165 6.56 -17.97 -15.02
CA ILE A 165 7.63 -18.94 -14.77
C ILE A 165 8.07 -19.61 -16.08
N SER A 166 7.15 -20.01 -16.96
CA SER A 166 7.49 -20.61 -18.26
C SER A 166 8.24 -19.63 -19.15
N PHE A 167 7.78 -18.36 -19.22
CA PHE A 167 8.47 -17.31 -19.98
C PHE A 167 9.85 -17.00 -19.42
N SER A 168 10.02 -17.03 -18.09
CA SER A 168 11.31 -16.84 -17.42
C SER A 168 12.30 -17.99 -17.71
N LEU A 169 11.84 -19.23 -17.77
CA LEU A 169 12.70 -20.39 -18.07
C LEU A 169 13.21 -20.37 -19.52
N ASP A 170 12.35 -19.99 -20.47
CA ASP A 170 12.74 -19.84 -21.87
C ASP A 170 13.75 -18.69 -22.08
N SER A 171 13.52 -17.56 -21.42
CA SER A 171 14.47 -16.43 -21.44
C SER A 171 15.78 -16.73 -20.69
N MET A 172 15.74 -17.46 -19.56
CA MET A 172 16.95 -17.93 -18.88
C MET A 172 17.78 -18.90 -19.74
N SER A 173 17.15 -19.79 -20.48
CA SER A 173 17.87 -20.70 -21.37
C SER A 173 18.56 -19.97 -22.52
N ALA A 174 17.98 -18.87 -22.99
CA ALA A 174 18.59 -17.99 -23.98
C ALA A 174 19.78 -17.19 -23.41
N LEU A 175 19.63 -16.63 -22.19
CA LEU A 175 20.68 -15.87 -21.49
C LEU A 175 21.87 -16.75 -21.07
N ILE A 176 21.65 -18.01 -20.68
CA ILE A 176 22.72 -18.96 -20.37
C ILE A 176 23.54 -19.29 -21.61
N LYS A 177 22.94 -19.25 -22.80
CA LYS A 177 23.65 -19.44 -24.07
C LYS A 177 24.50 -18.23 -24.47
N GLU A 178 24.17 -17.04 -24.02
CA GLU A 178 24.93 -15.79 -24.29
C GLU A 178 26.03 -15.46 -23.28
N GLY A 179 26.09 -16.11 -22.13
CA GLY A 179 27.29 -16.32 -21.31
C GLY A 179 27.92 -15.13 -20.60
N SER A 180 27.18 -14.08 -20.16
CA SER A 180 27.91 -12.93 -19.63
C SER A 180 27.32 -12.08 -18.50
N ILE A 181 26.19 -12.42 -17.89
CA ILE A 181 25.71 -11.62 -16.74
C ILE A 181 25.84 -12.42 -15.44
N LYS A 182 26.64 -11.92 -14.49
CA LYS A 182 26.73 -12.47 -13.14
C LYS A 182 25.49 -12.03 -12.34
N SER A 183 24.61 -12.96 -11.96
CA SER A 183 23.47 -12.64 -11.12
C SER A 183 23.81 -12.78 -9.63
N LEU A 184 23.47 -11.77 -8.82
CA LEU A 184 23.58 -11.78 -7.38
C LEU A 184 22.19 -12.08 -6.76
N PRO A 185 21.97 -13.29 -6.27
CA PRO A 185 20.70 -13.64 -5.63
C PRO A 185 20.63 -13.05 -4.22
N VAL A 186 19.52 -12.33 -3.92
CA VAL A 186 19.29 -11.69 -2.62
C VAL A 186 17.96 -12.16 -2.03
N ILE A 187 17.93 -12.40 -0.71
CA ILE A 187 16.72 -12.64 0.06
C ILE A 187 16.48 -11.42 0.95
N LEU A 188 15.27 -10.84 0.87
CA LEU A 188 14.85 -9.71 1.68
C LEU A 188 13.89 -10.15 2.76
N LYS A 189 14.12 -9.67 3.99
CA LYS A 189 13.19 -9.82 5.11
C LYS A 189 13.07 -8.49 5.84
N GLY A 190 11.85 -8.07 6.14
CA GLY A 190 11.55 -6.85 6.86
C GLY A 190 10.44 -7.06 7.88
N ASP A 191 10.17 -6.04 8.67
CA ASP A 191 9.10 -6.00 9.66
C ASP A 191 7.76 -5.54 9.08
N VAL A 192 7.81 -4.78 7.97
CA VAL A 192 6.66 -4.27 7.22
C VAL A 192 6.86 -4.42 5.71
N ASP A 193 5.76 -4.66 5.00
CA ASP A 193 5.78 -4.94 3.55
C ASP A 193 6.31 -3.73 2.74
N GLY A 194 5.92 -2.51 3.10
CA GLY A 194 6.37 -1.29 2.42
C GLY A 194 7.88 -1.07 2.48
N SER A 195 8.55 -1.44 3.57
CA SER A 195 10.01 -1.38 3.69
C SER A 195 10.72 -2.35 2.74
N ILE A 196 10.14 -3.55 2.58
CA ILE A 196 10.68 -4.59 1.68
C ILE A 196 10.58 -4.14 0.23
N ASP A 197 9.43 -3.59 -0.17
CA ASP A 197 9.20 -3.10 -1.53
C ASP A 197 10.14 -1.94 -1.87
N ALA A 198 10.33 -0.97 -0.97
CA ALA A 198 11.26 0.15 -1.15
C ALA A 198 12.73 -0.31 -1.32
N ILE A 199 13.17 -1.26 -0.49
CA ILE A 199 14.52 -1.83 -0.59
C ILE A 199 14.66 -2.62 -1.89
N SER A 200 13.66 -3.42 -2.26
CA SER A 200 13.66 -4.19 -3.50
C SER A 200 13.81 -3.29 -4.73
N GLU A 201 13.03 -2.21 -4.79
CA GLU A 201 13.12 -1.23 -5.88
C GLU A 201 14.48 -0.53 -5.93
N SER A 202 15.03 -0.16 -4.76
CA SER A 202 16.34 0.46 -4.67
C SER A 202 17.45 -0.47 -5.12
N LEU A 203 17.37 -1.77 -4.78
CA LEU A 203 18.33 -2.77 -5.23
C LEU A 203 18.25 -3.01 -6.74
N MET A 204 17.06 -3.02 -7.32
CA MET A 204 16.90 -3.17 -8.77
C MET A 204 17.50 -1.99 -9.55
N LYS A 205 17.51 -0.77 -8.97
CA LYS A 205 18.15 0.42 -9.58
C LYS A 205 19.68 0.33 -9.61
N LEU A 206 20.29 -0.56 -8.83
CA LEU A 206 21.73 -0.79 -8.80
C LEU A 206 22.23 -1.76 -9.88
N ASN A 207 21.33 -2.36 -10.65
CA ASN A 207 21.68 -3.25 -11.75
C ASN A 207 22.53 -2.51 -12.79
N ASN A 208 23.57 -3.18 -13.27
CA ASN A 208 24.45 -2.70 -14.34
C ASN A 208 24.69 -3.81 -15.37
N GLU A 209 25.45 -3.51 -16.42
CA GLU A 209 25.74 -4.46 -17.51
C GLU A 209 26.57 -5.68 -17.08
N GLU A 210 27.27 -5.61 -15.95
CA GLU A 210 28.14 -6.69 -15.46
C GLU A 210 27.45 -7.58 -14.41
N VAL A 211 26.54 -6.99 -13.56
CA VAL A 211 25.90 -7.69 -12.44
C VAL A 211 24.43 -7.34 -12.37
N GLU A 212 23.60 -8.37 -12.37
CA GLU A 212 22.16 -8.30 -12.12
C GLU A 212 21.84 -8.74 -10.68
N ILE A 213 21.23 -7.85 -9.89
CA ILE A 213 20.70 -8.19 -8.56
C ILE A 213 19.32 -8.80 -8.75
N LYS A 214 19.14 -10.03 -8.28
CA LYS A 214 17.87 -10.75 -8.37
C LYS A 214 17.31 -11.05 -6.98
N VAL A 215 16.21 -10.40 -6.63
CA VAL A 215 15.49 -10.72 -5.41
C VAL A 215 14.76 -12.06 -5.61
N ILE A 216 15.23 -13.12 -4.91
CA ILE A 216 14.66 -14.47 -5.03
C ILE A 216 13.44 -14.63 -4.14
N HIS A 217 13.48 -14.04 -2.95
CA HIS A 217 12.43 -14.15 -1.95
C HIS A 217 12.34 -12.88 -1.11
N SER A 218 11.12 -12.40 -0.93
CA SER A 218 10.78 -11.31 -0.02
C SER A 218 9.71 -11.79 0.96
N ALA A 219 9.86 -11.47 2.24
CA ALA A 219 8.91 -11.84 3.28
C ALA A 219 8.95 -10.86 4.47
N VAL A 220 7.79 -10.66 5.08
CA VAL A 220 7.61 -9.96 6.37
C VAL A 220 7.79 -10.93 7.52
#